data_f719f465a5c7a6c8ce393eea8069e9b2
#
_entry.id   f719f465a5c7a6c8ce393eea8069e9b2
#
_cell.length_a   1.000
_cell.length_b   1.000
_cell.length_c   1.000
_cell.angle_alpha   90.00
_cell.angle_beta   90.00
_cell.angle_gamma   90.00
#
_symmetry.space_group_name_H-M   'P 1'
#
loop_
_entity.id
_entity.type
_entity.pdbx_description
1 polymer ?
#
loop_
_entity_poly.entity_id
_entity_poly.type
_entity_poly.pdbx_seq_one_letter_code
_entity_poly.pdbx_strand_id
1 'polypeptide(L)'
;LLLSKTPNLDDILKQYTLRREVIKPNREVYIIDPAKIREVMQLIKNSYEDNVYLATIAGVDKAKENIFELNYFIHIVSLGKTIVIKTSIPRNNPKLDTIMDIIPGAYGAEAEIFDLLGIEFTGNKHLRRGFFVPLDIVSRGVYPLRKDAQV
;
A
#
# COMPACT_ATOMS: atom_id res chain seq x y z
N LEU A 1 -32.50 2.85 -21.48
CA LEU A 1 -31.13 3.24 -21.15
C LEU A 1 -30.88 2.91 -19.68
N LEU A 2 -30.24 1.76 -19.47
CA LEU A 2 -29.69 1.42 -18.18
C LEU A 2 -28.45 2.29 -17.97
N LEU A 3 -28.61 3.37 -17.19
CA LEU A 3 -27.47 4.07 -16.64
C LEU A 3 -26.74 3.06 -15.76
N SER A 4 -25.55 2.63 -16.19
CA SER A 4 -24.70 1.79 -15.37
C SER A 4 -24.33 2.59 -14.12
N LYS A 5 -24.95 2.24 -13.01
CA LYS A 5 -24.68 2.89 -11.73
C LYS A 5 -23.25 2.58 -11.34
N THR A 6 -22.46 3.61 -11.11
CA THR A 6 -21.09 3.46 -10.61
C THR A 6 -21.11 2.56 -9.35
N PRO A 7 -20.31 1.50 -9.31
CA PRO A 7 -20.31 0.59 -8.17
C PRO A 7 -20.01 1.33 -6.86
N ASN A 8 -20.69 0.90 -5.80
CA ASN A 8 -20.43 1.41 -4.46
C ASN A 8 -19.20 0.71 -3.87
N LEU A 9 -18.24 1.48 -3.40
CA LEU A 9 -16.97 0.97 -2.90
C LEU A 9 -17.15 0.07 -1.67
N ASP A 10 -18.02 0.46 -0.74
CA ASP A 10 -18.30 -0.34 0.46
C ASP A 10 -18.86 -1.71 0.08
N ASP A 11 -19.73 -1.77 -0.93
CA ASP A 11 -20.32 -3.02 -1.39
C ASP A 11 -19.29 -3.95 -2.03
N ILE A 12 -18.43 -3.43 -2.90
CA ILE A 12 -17.43 -4.26 -3.59
C ILE A 12 -16.33 -4.74 -2.66
N LEU A 13 -15.97 -3.98 -1.63
CA LEU A 13 -14.91 -4.32 -0.68
C LEU A 13 -15.41 -5.06 0.55
N LYS A 14 -16.72 -5.22 0.72
CA LYS A 14 -17.33 -5.75 1.95
C LYS A 14 -16.74 -7.08 2.39
N GLN A 15 -16.55 -8.02 1.47
CA GLN A 15 -16.03 -9.35 1.79
C GLN A 15 -14.55 -9.37 2.18
N TYR A 16 -13.79 -8.33 1.83
CA TYR A 16 -12.35 -8.22 2.10
C TYR A 16 -12.04 -7.33 3.29
N THR A 17 -12.98 -6.49 3.71
CA THR A 17 -12.75 -5.48 4.74
C THR A 17 -12.85 -6.09 6.13
N LEU A 18 -11.74 -6.14 6.86
CA LEU A 18 -11.69 -6.56 8.24
C LEU A 18 -12.29 -5.49 9.16
N ARG A 19 -11.96 -4.24 8.89
CA ARG A 19 -12.49 -3.08 9.60
C ARG A 19 -12.48 -1.87 8.68
N ARG A 20 -13.49 -1.03 8.79
CA ARG A 20 -13.58 0.25 8.09
C ARG A 20 -13.47 1.40 9.08
N GLU A 21 -12.67 2.39 8.75
CA GLU A 21 -12.50 3.61 9.53
C GLU A 21 -12.76 4.82 8.65
N VAL A 22 -13.18 5.92 9.27
CA VAL A 22 -13.28 7.22 8.61
C VAL A 22 -12.44 8.21 9.39
N ILE A 23 -11.38 8.70 8.76
CA ILE A 23 -10.53 9.74 9.33
C ILE A 23 -11.05 11.08 8.83
N LYS A 24 -11.42 11.96 9.76
CA LYS A 24 -11.95 13.27 9.42
C LYS A 24 -10.96 14.10 8.59
N PRO A 25 -11.45 14.92 7.63
CA PRO A 25 -12.87 15.23 7.43
C PRO A 25 -13.67 14.16 6.65
N ASN A 26 -13.03 13.36 5.77
CA ASN A 26 -13.78 12.44 4.89
C ASN A 26 -12.92 11.32 4.30
N ARG A 27 -11.81 10.94 4.94
CA ARG A 27 -10.94 9.89 4.44
C ARG A 27 -11.45 8.51 4.85
N GLU A 28 -11.82 7.71 3.88
CA GLU A 28 -12.25 6.32 4.09
C GLU A 28 -11.04 5.40 4.11
N VAL A 29 -10.94 4.56 5.14
CA VAL A 29 -9.85 3.60 5.34
C VAL A 29 -10.45 2.20 5.44
N TYR A 30 -9.96 1.31 4.58
CA TYR A 30 -10.37 -0.10 4.56
C TYR A 30 -9.19 -0.95 5.00
N ILE A 31 -9.34 -1.64 6.11
CA ILE A 31 -8.31 -2.51 6.68
C ILE A 31 -8.49 -3.90 6.09
N ILE A 32 -7.44 -4.38 5.43
CA ILE A 32 -7.44 -5.58 4.59
C ILE A 32 -6.36 -6.54 5.07
N ASP A 33 -6.65 -7.84 5.02
CA ASP A 33 -5.64 -8.88 5.23
C ASP A 33 -4.52 -8.74 4.19
N PRO A 34 -3.24 -8.75 4.59
CA PRO A 34 -2.12 -8.61 3.64
C PRO A 34 -2.13 -9.68 2.54
N ALA A 35 -2.62 -10.88 2.81
CA ALA A 35 -2.74 -11.94 1.81
C ALA A 35 -3.77 -11.61 0.70
N LYS A 36 -4.63 -10.63 0.90
CA LYS A 36 -5.71 -10.24 -0.03
C LYS A 36 -5.45 -8.94 -0.78
N ILE A 37 -4.30 -8.30 -0.58
CA ILE A 37 -3.99 -7.00 -1.17
C ILE A 37 -4.11 -7.04 -2.70
N ARG A 38 -3.55 -8.04 -3.35
CA ARG A 38 -3.62 -8.15 -4.82
C ARG A 38 -5.05 -8.29 -5.33
N GLU A 39 -5.83 -9.14 -4.69
CA GLU A 39 -7.25 -9.36 -5.05
C GLU A 39 -8.05 -8.07 -4.91
N VAL A 40 -7.84 -7.34 -3.82
CA VAL A 40 -8.51 -6.07 -3.55
C VAL A 40 -8.13 -5.01 -4.59
N MET A 41 -6.85 -4.87 -4.91
CA MET A 41 -6.38 -3.90 -5.91
C MET A 41 -6.91 -4.22 -7.31
N GLN A 42 -6.93 -5.50 -7.69
CA GLN A 42 -7.49 -5.93 -8.96
C GLN A 42 -9.01 -5.67 -9.02
N LEU A 43 -9.71 -5.92 -7.93
CA LEU A 43 -11.15 -5.67 -7.83
C LEU A 43 -11.47 -4.18 -7.98
N ILE A 44 -10.73 -3.31 -7.31
CA ILE A 44 -10.90 -1.85 -7.42
C ILE A 44 -10.65 -1.41 -8.86
N LYS A 45 -9.56 -1.85 -9.46
CA LYS A 45 -9.20 -1.52 -10.84
C LYS A 45 -10.30 -1.94 -11.83
N ASN A 46 -10.78 -3.18 -11.71
CA ASN A 46 -11.82 -3.70 -12.59
C ASN A 46 -13.16 -2.98 -12.40
N SER A 47 -13.49 -2.62 -11.16
CA SER A 47 -14.78 -1.99 -10.84
C SER A 47 -14.90 -0.56 -11.34
N TYR A 48 -13.78 0.13 -11.55
CA TYR A 48 -13.73 1.54 -11.93
C TYR A 48 -13.04 1.78 -13.27
N GLU A 49 -13.16 0.81 -14.18
CA GLU A 49 -12.73 0.91 -15.59
C GLU A 49 -11.27 1.35 -15.76
N ASP A 50 -10.38 0.82 -14.94
CA ASP A 50 -8.95 1.15 -14.92
C ASP A 50 -8.61 2.61 -14.58
N ASN A 51 -9.58 3.44 -14.26
CA ASN A 51 -9.37 4.83 -13.83
C ASN A 51 -9.03 4.92 -12.34
N VAL A 52 -7.96 4.25 -11.97
CA VAL A 52 -7.48 4.14 -10.58
C VAL A 52 -5.98 4.41 -10.55
N TYR A 53 -5.56 5.28 -9.65
CA TYR A 53 -4.16 5.64 -9.48
C TYR A 53 -3.70 5.43 -8.06
N LEU A 54 -2.48 4.92 -7.90
CA LEU A 54 -1.80 4.92 -6.62
C LEU A 54 -1.12 6.28 -6.44
N ALA A 55 -1.56 7.05 -5.45
CA ALA A 55 -0.92 8.33 -5.11
C ALA A 55 0.40 8.08 -4.39
N THR A 56 0.40 7.22 -3.37
CA THR A 56 1.59 6.82 -2.62
C THR A 56 1.30 5.59 -1.76
N ILE A 57 2.37 5.01 -1.21
CA ILE A 57 2.30 4.05 -0.11
C ILE A 57 3.01 4.68 1.09
N ALA A 58 2.31 4.85 2.20
CA ALA A 58 2.90 5.31 3.44
C ALA A 58 3.14 4.11 4.37
N GLY A 59 4.40 3.89 4.73
CA GLY A 59 4.79 2.84 5.66
C GLY A 59 5.03 3.41 7.05
N VAL A 60 4.58 2.69 8.07
CA VAL A 60 4.76 3.06 9.47
C VAL A 60 5.37 1.89 10.23
N ASP A 61 6.48 2.14 10.91
CA ASP A 61 7.07 1.16 11.83
C ASP A 61 6.37 1.24 13.18
N LYS A 62 5.55 0.26 13.48
CA LYS A 62 4.90 0.07 14.78
C LYS A 62 5.70 -0.93 15.61
N ALA A 63 6.91 -0.55 15.98
CA ALA A 63 7.87 -1.42 16.67
C ALA A 63 7.32 -2.01 17.98
N LYS A 64 6.53 -1.25 18.73
CA LYS A 64 5.90 -1.72 19.97
C LYS A 64 4.90 -2.86 19.75
N GLU A 65 4.27 -2.89 18.60
CA GLU A 65 3.31 -3.93 18.18
C GLU A 65 3.97 -5.02 17.33
N ASN A 66 5.26 -4.86 17.03
CA ASN A 66 6.06 -5.75 16.18
C ASN A 66 5.48 -5.93 14.78
N ILE A 67 4.93 -4.86 14.20
CA ILE A 67 4.38 -4.83 12.85
C ILE A 67 4.86 -3.61 12.07
N PHE A 68 4.82 -3.73 10.74
CA PHE A 68 4.78 -2.60 9.82
C PHE A 68 3.37 -2.41 9.32
N GLU A 69 2.90 -1.18 9.32
CA GLU A 69 1.62 -0.79 8.72
C GLU A 69 1.87 -0.15 7.36
N LEU A 70 1.11 -0.58 6.37
CA LEU A 70 1.17 -0.03 5.02
C LEU A 70 -0.17 0.59 4.65
N ASN A 71 -0.13 1.83 4.19
CA ASN A 71 -1.28 2.60 3.77
C ASN A 71 -1.15 2.91 2.28
N TYR A 72 -1.99 2.29 1.46
CA TYR A 72 -2.07 2.54 0.02
C TYR A 72 -3.09 3.63 -0.23
N PHE A 73 -2.66 4.77 -0.73
CA PHE A 73 -3.53 5.89 -1.08
C PHE A 73 -3.95 5.74 -2.54
N ILE A 74 -5.20 5.34 -2.74
CA ILE A 74 -5.76 5.04 -4.06
C ILE A 74 -6.74 6.13 -4.45
N HIS A 75 -6.47 6.79 -5.60
CA HIS A 75 -7.39 7.75 -6.18
C HIS A 75 -8.28 7.08 -7.21
N ILE A 76 -9.59 7.21 -7.06
CA ILE A 76 -10.60 6.67 -7.96
C ILE A 76 -11.25 7.84 -8.69
N VAL A 77 -10.92 7.98 -9.97
CA VAL A 77 -11.32 9.16 -10.78
C VAL A 77 -12.83 9.30 -10.88
N SER A 78 -13.54 8.21 -11.17
CA SER A 78 -14.99 8.22 -11.33
C SER A 78 -15.76 8.61 -10.05
N LEU A 79 -15.13 8.40 -8.88
CA LEU A 79 -15.69 8.80 -7.59
C LEU A 79 -15.18 10.17 -7.12
N GLY A 80 -14.14 10.71 -7.78
CA GLY A 80 -13.52 11.97 -7.39
C GLY A 80 -12.92 11.96 -5.98
N LYS A 81 -12.48 10.80 -5.48
CA LYS A 81 -11.95 10.71 -4.12
C LYS A 81 -10.74 9.78 -4.01
N THR A 82 -9.97 10.01 -2.95
CA THR A 82 -8.85 9.15 -2.54
C THR A 82 -9.24 8.35 -1.31
N ILE A 83 -9.08 7.05 -1.40
CA ILE A 83 -9.31 6.13 -0.29
C ILE A 83 -7.97 5.57 0.21
N VAL A 84 -7.98 4.95 1.39
CA VAL A 84 -6.82 4.26 1.94
C VAL A 84 -7.13 2.78 2.08
N ILE A 85 -6.31 1.95 1.47
CA ILE A 85 -6.27 0.51 1.74
C ILE A 85 -5.11 0.30 2.71
N LYS A 86 -5.45 -0.13 3.92
CA LYS A 86 -4.49 -0.33 5.01
C LYS A 86 -4.29 -1.81 5.27
N THR A 87 -3.04 -2.20 5.45
CA THR A 87 -2.70 -3.56 5.89
C THR A 87 -1.52 -3.53 6.83
N SER A 88 -1.31 -4.64 7.55
CA SER A 88 -0.19 -4.78 8.48
C SER A 88 0.49 -6.12 8.24
N ILE A 89 1.82 -6.10 8.35
CA ILE A 89 2.67 -7.30 8.20
C ILE A 89 3.60 -7.44 9.41
N PRO A 90 4.03 -8.67 9.74
CA PRO A 90 4.98 -8.88 10.82
C PRO A 90 6.32 -8.19 10.55
N ARG A 91 6.86 -7.54 11.56
CA ARG A 91 8.16 -6.87 11.47
C ARG A 91 9.32 -7.84 11.26
N ASN A 92 9.20 -9.05 11.79
CA ASN A 92 10.20 -10.13 11.65
C ASN A 92 10.08 -10.92 10.35
N ASN A 93 9.04 -10.68 9.56
CA ASN A 93 8.87 -11.25 8.22
C ASN A 93 8.21 -10.20 7.31
N PRO A 94 8.94 -9.12 6.96
CA PRO A 94 8.38 -7.94 6.31
C PRO A 94 8.24 -8.15 4.81
N LYS A 95 7.30 -8.98 4.40
CA LYS A 95 7.03 -9.32 3.01
C LYS A 95 5.57 -9.10 2.66
N LEU A 96 5.35 -8.61 1.46
CA LEU A 96 4.03 -8.40 0.89
C LEU A 96 4.12 -8.57 -0.62
N ASP A 97 3.07 -9.09 -1.25
CA ASP A 97 3.06 -9.23 -2.70
C ASP A 97 3.02 -7.88 -3.39
N THR A 98 3.79 -7.74 -4.47
CA THR A 98 3.76 -6.53 -5.30
C THR A 98 2.39 -6.32 -5.95
N ILE A 99 2.04 -5.06 -6.14
CA ILE A 99 0.88 -4.68 -6.97
C ILE A 99 1.31 -3.94 -8.23
N MET A 100 2.60 -3.94 -8.54
CA MET A 100 3.18 -3.21 -9.67
C MET A 100 2.61 -3.63 -11.03
N ASP A 101 2.28 -4.91 -11.19
CA ASP A 101 1.66 -5.45 -12.39
C ASP A 101 0.16 -5.10 -12.52
N ILE A 102 -0.47 -4.73 -11.43
CA ILE A 102 -1.88 -4.30 -11.38
C ILE A 102 -1.97 -2.78 -11.55
N ILE A 103 -1.20 -2.05 -10.75
CA ILE A 103 -1.13 -0.58 -10.80
C ILE A 103 0.33 -0.20 -11.03
N PRO A 104 0.75 0.07 -12.28
CA PRO A 104 2.16 0.30 -12.61
C PRO A 104 2.85 1.41 -11.81
N GLY A 105 2.11 2.43 -11.40
CA GLY A 105 2.62 3.51 -10.54
C GLY A 105 3.12 3.04 -9.18
N ALA A 106 2.80 1.83 -8.77
CA ALA A 106 3.29 1.26 -7.51
C ALA A 106 4.80 0.98 -7.51
N TYR A 107 5.41 0.87 -8.67
CA TYR A 107 6.84 0.62 -8.82
C TYR A 107 7.72 1.51 -7.93
N GLY A 108 7.57 2.83 -8.07
CA GLY A 108 8.37 3.79 -7.31
C GLY A 108 8.04 3.81 -5.81
N ALA A 109 6.75 3.70 -5.49
CA ALA A 109 6.30 3.69 -4.10
C ALA A 109 6.80 2.44 -3.34
N GLU A 110 6.75 1.27 -3.97
CA GLU A 110 7.29 0.04 -3.38
C GLU A 110 8.81 0.12 -3.21
N ALA A 111 9.52 0.68 -4.20
CA ALA A 111 10.97 0.85 -4.14
C ALA A 111 11.39 1.77 -2.98
N GLU A 112 10.64 2.83 -2.73
CA GLU A 112 10.86 3.74 -1.60
C GLU A 112 10.67 3.03 -0.26
N ILE A 113 9.57 2.31 -0.10
CA ILE A 113 9.27 1.57 1.14
C ILE A 113 10.32 0.49 1.41
N PHE A 114 10.75 -0.22 0.37
CA PHE A 114 11.82 -1.19 0.49
C PHE A 114 13.13 -0.55 1.00
N ASP A 115 13.52 0.56 0.39
CA ASP A 115 14.79 1.22 0.73
C ASP A 115 14.79 1.84 2.13
N LEU A 116 13.65 2.39 2.55
CA LEU A 116 13.53 3.11 3.82
C LEU A 116 13.16 2.21 5.01
N LEU A 117 12.38 1.16 4.80
CA LEU A 117 11.88 0.29 5.88
C LEU A 117 12.34 -1.16 5.78
N GLY A 118 12.82 -1.58 4.61
CA GLY A 118 13.22 -2.97 4.39
C GLY A 118 12.06 -3.93 4.18
N ILE A 119 10.92 -3.43 3.71
CA ILE A 119 9.79 -4.26 3.34
C ILE A 119 10.00 -4.78 1.93
N GLU A 120 9.98 -6.11 1.78
CA GLU A 120 10.14 -6.78 0.49
C GLU A 120 8.79 -6.94 -0.19
N PHE A 121 8.71 -6.50 -1.45
CA PHE A 121 7.53 -6.70 -2.28
C PHE A 121 7.79 -7.86 -3.24
N THR A 122 7.24 -9.02 -2.92
CA THR A 122 7.42 -10.25 -3.67
C THR A 122 6.90 -10.09 -5.10
N GLY A 123 7.74 -10.39 -6.08
CA GLY A 123 7.44 -10.23 -7.50
C GLY A 123 7.91 -8.91 -8.11
N ASN A 124 8.32 -7.94 -7.31
CA ASN A 124 8.93 -6.72 -7.82
C ASN A 124 10.45 -6.96 -7.99
N LYS A 125 10.89 -7.07 -9.25
CA LYS A 125 12.28 -7.35 -9.62
C LYS A 125 13.18 -6.11 -9.61
N HIS A 126 12.62 -4.94 -9.35
CA HIS A 126 13.32 -3.66 -9.43
C HIS A 126 13.72 -3.10 -8.06
N LEU A 127 13.49 -3.84 -7.00
CA LEU A 127 13.86 -3.41 -5.65
C LEU A 127 15.38 -3.43 -5.50
N ARG A 128 15.93 -2.31 -5.03
CA ARG A 128 17.36 -2.18 -4.73
C ARG A 128 17.59 -1.15 -3.63
N ARG A 129 18.64 -1.36 -2.84
CA ARG A 129 19.08 -0.38 -1.86
C ARG A 129 19.79 0.78 -2.56
N GLY A 130 19.66 1.95 -1.98
CA GLY A 130 20.35 3.15 -2.48
C GLY A 130 19.60 3.92 -3.54
N PHE A 131 18.33 3.60 -3.78
CA PHE A 131 17.48 4.37 -4.69
C PHE A 131 17.11 5.74 -4.09
N PHE A 132 16.80 5.74 -2.79
CA PHE A 132 16.45 6.94 -2.00
C PHE A 132 17.44 7.20 -0.87
N VAL A 133 18.06 6.14 -0.34
CA VAL A 133 18.94 6.19 0.83
C VAL A 133 20.39 6.39 0.40
N PRO A 134 21.16 7.29 1.05
CA PRO A 134 22.58 7.48 0.76
C PRO A 134 23.38 6.19 0.91
N LEU A 135 24.41 6.03 0.05
CA LEU A 135 25.19 4.80 -0.03
C LEU A 135 25.96 4.47 1.25
N ASP A 136 26.38 5.46 2.01
CA ASP A 136 27.04 5.28 3.30
C ASP A 136 26.11 4.65 4.34
N ILE A 137 24.83 5.01 4.31
CA ILE A 137 23.78 4.40 5.15
C ILE A 137 23.48 2.98 4.68
N VAL A 138 23.35 2.79 3.37
CA VAL A 138 23.13 1.47 2.76
C VAL A 138 24.25 0.50 3.12
N SER A 139 25.51 0.95 3.08
CA SER A 139 26.67 0.11 3.38
C SER A 139 26.70 -0.41 4.82
N ARG A 140 26.02 0.28 5.73
CA ARG A 140 25.84 -0.14 7.13
C ARG A 140 24.64 -1.06 7.36
N GLY A 141 23.87 -1.37 6.29
CA GLY A 141 22.68 -2.21 6.40
C GLY A 141 21.52 -1.55 7.13
N VAL A 142 21.48 -0.21 7.19
CA VAL A 142 20.47 0.54 7.94
C VAL A 142 19.27 0.88 7.06
N TYR A 143 18.08 0.73 7.63
CA TYR A 143 16.81 1.21 7.06
C TYR A 143 16.35 2.43 7.88
N PRO A 144 16.52 3.66 7.34
CA PRO A 144 16.45 4.88 8.16
C PRO A 144 15.10 5.22 8.75
N LEU A 145 13.99 4.70 8.20
CA LEU A 145 12.66 4.95 8.76
C LEU A 145 12.24 3.95 9.85
N ARG A 146 13.04 2.94 10.12
CA ARG A 146 12.78 2.05 11.26
C ARG A 146 13.03 2.79 12.56
N LYS A 147 12.20 2.50 13.58
CA LYS A 147 12.26 3.14 14.92
C LYS A 147 13.57 2.88 15.65
N ASP A 148 14.21 1.75 15.37
CA ASP A 148 15.49 1.33 15.95
C ASP A 148 16.71 1.65 15.07
N ALA A 149 16.53 2.41 13.98
CA ALA A 149 17.61 2.78 13.09
C ALA A 149 18.60 3.71 13.77
N GLN A 150 19.88 3.40 13.61
CA GLN A 150 21.00 4.26 14.03
C GLN A 150 21.66 4.86 12.78
N VAL A 151 21.20 6.03 12.45
CA VAL A 151 21.62 6.75 11.23
C VAL A 151 22.85 7.58 11.52
#